data_c4648154faf11104597637d881f25401
#
_entry.id   c4648154faf11104597637d881f25401
#
_cell.length_a   1.000
_cell.length_b   1.000
_cell.length_c   1.000
_cell.angle_alpha   90.00
_cell.angle_beta   90.00
_cell.angle_gamma   90.00
#
_symmetry.space_group_name_H-M   'P 1'
#
loop_
_entity.id
_entity.type
_entity.pdbx_description
1 polymer ?
#
loop_
_entity_poly.entity_id
_entity_poly.type
_entity_poly.pdbx_seq_one_letter_code
_entity_poly.pdbx_strand_id
1 'polypeptide(L)'
;MGGKTGAIAAFLLVIVLFVAAVLLWSERGQMAGKNVNATEECSDSAVIVIDPGHGGFDGGASASDGTAEKDINLQISMQLKKVMEEYPVKVIMTRQEDVALNPSEGNIRSMKRQDLQQRRRIIDEVQPDLAVSIHLNNYKADASVYGAQVFYPKGEQKRTDMERCEQTSKNFAEAVQKSLEINISDGRERTAMEKNDILIFENPTCPMILVECGFLSNQNELNKLKMAEYQRKLAYAIWEGIDEILCLEKGEKMKIIDSANR
;
A
#
# COMPACT_ATOMS: atom_id res chain seq x y z
N MET A 1 84.85 6.61 -16.91
CA MET A 1 83.86 6.00 -15.94
C MET A 1 82.46 6.68 -16.01
N GLY A 2 81.95 7.04 -17.18
CA GLY A 2 80.71 7.82 -17.34
C GLY A 2 79.47 7.06 -17.95
N GLY A 3 79.65 5.79 -18.38
CA GLY A 3 78.57 5.11 -19.10
C GLY A 3 77.58 4.35 -18.33
N LYS A 4 77.85 3.91 -17.05
CA LYS A 4 76.95 3.09 -16.28
C LYS A 4 75.90 3.88 -15.45
N THR A 5 76.23 5.09 -15.06
CA THR A 5 75.32 5.97 -14.31
C THR A 5 74.20 6.52 -15.17
N GLY A 6 74.44 6.82 -16.43
CA GLY A 6 73.40 7.27 -17.41
C GLY A 6 72.39 6.17 -17.76
N ALA A 7 72.86 4.92 -17.91
CA ALA A 7 71.93 3.80 -18.16
C ALA A 7 70.98 3.48 -16.98
N ILE A 8 71.48 3.61 -15.76
CA ILE A 8 70.64 3.39 -14.54
C ILE A 8 69.63 4.51 -14.38
N ALA A 9 70.04 5.78 -14.67
CA ALA A 9 69.10 6.91 -14.60
C ALA A 9 68.01 6.82 -15.67
N ALA A 10 68.34 6.39 -16.89
CA ALA A 10 67.34 6.17 -17.96
C ALA A 10 66.38 5.01 -17.60
N PHE A 11 66.88 3.94 -17.03
CA PHE A 11 66.04 2.79 -16.59
C PHE A 11 65.07 3.16 -15.46
N LEU A 12 65.52 3.94 -14.49
CA LEU A 12 64.66 4.45 -13.42
C LEU A 12 63.59 5.40 -13.91
N LEU A 13 63.90 6.27 -14.90
CA LEU A 13 62.94 7.16 -15.53
C LEU A 13 61.83 6.37 -16.24
N VAL A 14 62.18 5.31 -16.96
CA VAL A 14 61.21 4.44 -17.64
C VAL A 14 60.28 3.75 -16.65
N ILE A 15 60.80 3.27 -15.49
CA ILE A 15 60.01 2.66 -14.46
C ILE A 15 59.03 3.69 -13.84
N VAL A 16 59.48 4.89 -13.56
CA VAL A 16 58.61 5.97 -13.00
C VAL A 16 57.51 6.33 -14.00
N LEU A 17 57.83 6.47 -15.29
CA LEU A 17 56.82 6.75 -16.32
C LEU A 17 55.82 5.60 -16.48
N PHE A 18 56.28 4.35 -16.39
CA PHE A 18 55.42 3.18 -16.48
C PHE A 18 54.46 3.11 -15.27
N VAL A 19 54.95 3.33 -14.05
CA VAL A 19 54.15 3.36 -12.81
C VAL A 19 53.15 4.52 -12.90
N ALA A 20 53.54 5.69 -13.34
CA ALA A 20 52.64 6.83 -13.55
C ALA A 20 51.55 6.52 -14.59
N ALA A 21 51.91 5.86 -15.69
CA ALA A 21 50.91 5.43 -16.70
C ALA A 21 49.93 4.38 -16.16
N VAL A 22 50.38 3.42 -15.35
CA VAL A 22 49.51 2.42 -14.70
C VAL A 22 48.59 3.06 -13.69
N LEU A 23 49.08 4.03 -12.89
CA LEU A 23 48.25 4.77 -11.95
C LEU A 23 47.19 5.63 -12.66
N LEU A 24 47.58 6.35 -13.73
CA LEU A 24 46.63 7.12 -14.53
C LEU A 24 45.62 6.24 -15.29
N TRP A 25 46.02 5.03 -15.67
CA TRP A 25 45.07 4.07 -16.25
C TRP A 25 44.12 3.45 -15.24
N SER A 26 44.62 3.21 -14.03
CA SER A 26 43.78 2.79 -12.87
C SER A 26 42.74 3.84 -12.49
N GLU A 27 43.14 5.13 -12.47
CA GLU A 27 42.17 6.21 -12.19
C GLU A 27 41.13 6.40 -13.32
N ARG A 28 41.56 6.25 -14.60
CA ARG A 28 40.61 6.27 -15.71
C ARG A 28 39.67 5.06 -15.74
N GLY A 29 40.14 3.90 -15.29
CA GLY A 29 39.29 2.70 -15.14
C GLY A 29 38.23 2.87 -14.05
N GLN A 30 38.50 3.66 -13.02
CA GLN A 30 37.51 3.97 -11.96
C GLN A 30 36.53 5.07 -12.36
N MET A 31 36.86 5.95 -13.30
CA MET A 31 35.89 6.96 -13.77
C MET A 31 34.98 6.46 -14.91
N ALA A 32 35.35 5.41 -15.61
CA ALA A 32 34.51 4.79 -16.66
C ALA A 32 33.48 3.79 -16.08
N GLY A 33 33.55 3.49 -14.77
CA GLY A 33 32.64 2.58 -14.06
C GLY A 33 31.49 3.25 -13.31
N LYS A 34 31.25 4.55 -13.44
CA LYS A 34 30.13 5.28 -12.81
C LYS A 34 29.07 5.77 -13.80
N ASN A 35 28.82 5.03 -14.85
CA ASN A 35 27.50 4.95 -15.44
C ASN A 35 26.89 3.60 -15.02
N VAL A 36 26.68 3.45 -13.75
CA VAL A 36 25.58 2.63 -13.29
C VAL A 36 24.33 3.42 -13.73
N ASN A 37 23.80 3.08 -14.91
CA ASN A 37 22.37 2.96 -14.97
C ASN A 37 22.01 2.02 -13.82
N ALA A 38 21.72 2.58 -12.66
CA ALA A 38 20.72 2.05 -11.79
C ALA A 38 19.42 2.18 -12.61
N THR A 39 19.22 1.27 -13.57
CA THR A 39 17.96 0.59 -13.58
C THR A 39 17.88 0.06 -12.15
N GLU A 40 17.26 0.81 -11.24
CA GLU A 40 16.50 0.20 -10.19
C GLU A 40 15.75 -0.91 -10.94
N GLU A 41 16.25 -2.13 -10.84
CA GLU A 41 15.42 -3.29 -11.01
C GLU A 41 14.33 -3.06 -9.99
N CYS A 42 13.21 -2.52 -10.46
CA CYS A 42 11.91 -2.62 -9.83
C CYS A 42 11.57 -4.11 -9.92
N SER A 43 12.43 -4.93 -9.28
CA SER A 43 12.25 -6.33 -9.09
C SER A 43 11.55 -6.44 -7.77
N ASP A 44 10.54 -6.91 -7.66
CA ASP A 44 9.62 -7.49 -6.70
C ASP A 44 8.30 -6.75 -6.77
N SER A 45 7.33 -7.45 -7.33
CA SER A 45 5.95 -7.04 -7.30
C SER A 45 5.59 -6.66 -5.87
N ALA A 46 5.13 -5.42 -5.66
CA ALA A 46 4.69 -4.96 -4.35
C ALA A 46 3.70 -5.96 -3.75
N VAL A 47 3.78 -6.18 -2.45
CA VAL A 47 2.88 -7.08 -1.72
C VAL A 47 1.86 -6.24 -0.97
N ILE A 48 0.58 -6.43 -1.30
CA ILE A 48 -0.52 -5.70 -0.66
C ILE A 48 -1.45 -6.68 0.03
N VAL A 49 -1.76 -6.41 1.30
CA VAL A 49 -2.83 -7.12 2.02
C VAL A 49 -4.10 -6.29 1.97
N ILE A 50 -5.18 -6.88 1.45
CA ILE A 50 -6.54 -6.32 1.56
C ILE A 50 -7.25 -7.02 2.71
N ASP A 51 -7.76 -6.25 3.66
CA ASP A 51 -8.51 -6.74 4.81
C ASP A 51 -9.99 -6.30 4.70
N PRO A 52 -10.90 -7.15 4.20
CA PRO A 52 -12.32 -6.85 4.23
C PRO A 52 -12.81 -6.88 5.67
N GLY A 53 -13.19 -5.72 6.24
CA GLY A 53 -13.63 -5.59 7.61
C GLY A 53 -14.79 -6.52 7.96
N HIS A 54 -14.86 -6.97 9.24
CA HIS A 54 -15.91 -7.86 9.75
C HIS A 54 -15.93 -9.25 9.05
N GLY A 55 -17.00 -10.03 9.23
CA GLY A 55 -17.20 -11.34 8.59
C GLY A 55 -17.78 -12.38 9.54
N GLY A 56 -18.45 -13.39 8.98
CA GLY A 56 -19.08 -14.47 9.72
C GLY A 56 -20.09 -13.92 10.74
N PHE A 57 -19.87 -14.18 12.03
CA PHE A 57 -20.74 -13.74 13.12
C PHE A 57 -20.69 -12.21 13.36
N ASP A 58 -19.62 -11.53 12.93
CA ASP A 58 -19.51 -10.08 13.02
C ASP A 58 -20.04 -9.41 11.77
N GLY A 59 -21.28 -8.95 11.81
CA GLY A 59 -21.92 -8.23 10.71
C GLY A 59 -21.40 -6.82 10.49
N GLY A 60 -20.63 -6.25 11.42
CA GLY A 60 -20.34 -4.83 11.45
C GLY A 60 -21.56 -3.98 11.77
N ALA A 61 -21.66 -2.81 11.20
CA ALA A 61 -22.85 -2.00 11.24
C ALA A 61 -23.95 -2.61 10.34
N SER A 62 -25.21 -2.26 10.64
CA SER A 62 -26.35 -2.63 9.81
C SER A 62 -27.11 -1.39 9.37
N ALA A 63 -27.44 -1.32 8.11
CA ALA A 63 -28.30 -0.30 7.54
C ALA A 63 -29.77 -0.52 7.94
N SER A 64 -30.63 0.47 7.65
CA SER A 64 -32.06 0.43 7.98
C SER A 64 -32.83 -0.68 7.27
N ASP A 65 -32.34 -1.12 6.11
CA ASP A 65 -32.93 -2.20 5.30
C ASP A 65 -32.36 -3.59 5.62
N GLY A 66 -31.49 -3.70 6.65
CA GLY A 66 -30.87 -4.95 7.07
C GLY A 66 -29.55 -5.27 6.34
N THR A 67 -29.10 -4.44 5.43
CA THR A 67 -27.80 -4.64 4.74
C THR A 67 -26.68 -4.59 5.77
N ALA A 68 -25.85 -5.64 5.81
CA ALA A 68 -24.71 -5.72 6.73
C ALA A 68 -23.46 -5.11 6.11
N GLU A 69 -22.66 -4.42 6.91
CA GLU A 69 -21.40 -3.81 6.51
C GLU A 69 -20.43 -4.83 5.91
N LYS A 70 -20.30 -6.00 6.55
CA LYS A 70 -19.37 -7.08 6.15
C LYS A 70 -19.53 -7.51 4.69
N ASP A 71 -20.76 -7.48 4.16
CA ASP A 71 -21.08 -7.95 2.82
C ASP A 71 -20.57 -6.94 1.77
N ILE A 72 -20.80 -5.64 2.00
CA ILE A 72 -20.32 -4.59 1.10
C ILE A 72 -18.81 -4.43 1.20
N ASN A 73 -18.22 -4.55 2.41
CA ASN A 73 -16.76 -4.54 2.59
C ASN A 73 -16.10 -5.64 1.76
N LEU A 74 -16.65 -6.85 1.76
CA LEU A 74 -16.13 -7.96 0.95
C LEU A 74 -16.27 -7.66 -0.55
N GLN A 75 -17.42 -7.14 -0.98
CA GLN A 75 -17.67 -6.81 -2.38
C GLN A 75 -16.69 -5.75 -2.90
N ILE A 76 -16.48 -4.64 -2.17
CA ILE A 76 -15.53 -3.60 -2.55
C ILE A 76 -14.10 -4.15 -2.57
N SER A 77 -13.73 -4.95 -1.58
CA SER A 77 -12.41 -5.59 -1.49
C SER A 77 -12.13 -6.53 -2.67
N MET A 78 -13.12 -7.28 -3.12
CA MET A 78 -13.01 -8.13 -4.31
C MET A 78 -12.87 -7.31 -5.60
N GLN A 79 -13.54 -6.15 -5.71
CA GLN A 79 -13.32 -5.23 -6.82
C GLN A 79 -11.90 -4.64 -6.78
N LEU A 80 -11.41 -4.25 -5.60
CA LEU A 80 -10.07 -3.72 -5.43
C LEU A 80 -9.01 -4.75 -5.82
N LYS A 81 -9.13 -6.00 -5.36
CA LYS A 81 -8.26 -7.09 -5.79
C LYS A 81 -8.24 -7.23 -7.31
N LYS A 82 -9.42 -7.24 -7.95
CA LYS A 82 -9.53 -7.36 -9.40
C LYS A 82 -8.84 -6.23 -10.16
N VAL A 83 -8.93 -4.99 -9.67
CA VAL A 83 -8.21 -3.83 -10.24
C VAL A 83 -6.71 -4.02 -10.09
N MET A 84 -6.24 -4.43 -8.91
CA MET A 84 -4.82 -4.62 -8.63
C MET A 84 -4.19 -5.75 -9.44
N GLU A 85 -4.96 -6.79 -9.81
CA GLU A 85 -4.47 -7.91 -10.63
C GLU A 85 -4.04 -7.49 -12.06
N GLU A 86 -4.36 -6.28 -12.49
CA GLU A 86 -3.89 -5.68 -13.76
C GLU A 86 -2.46 -5.12 -13.67
N TYR A 87 -1.87 -5.06 -12.47
CA TYR A 87 -0.58 -4.46 -12.15
C TYR A 87 0.40 -5.50 -11.59
N PRO A 88 1.71 -5.23 -11.58
CA PRO A 88 2.70 -6.14 -11.02
C PRO A 88 2.69 -6.11 -9.48
N VAL A 89 1.57 -6.52 -8.88
CA VAL A 89 1.39 -6.61 -7.42
C VAL A 89 0.95 -8.01 -7.00
N LYS A 90 1.42 -8.44 -5.85
CA LYS A 90 0.94 -9.64 -5.18
C LYS A 90 -0.13 -9.25 -4.16
N VAL A 91 -1.37 -9.63 -4.41
CA VAL A 91 -2.50 -9.34 -3.52
C VAL A 91 -2.81 -10.53 -2.63
N ILE A 92 -2.86 -10.31 -1.34
CA ILE A 92 -3.29 -11.27 -0.32
C ILE A 92 -4.52 -10.70 0.37
N MET A 93 -5.55 -11.50 0.58
CA MET A 93 -6.75 -11.08 1.32
C MET A 93 -6.83 -11.81 2.65
N THR A 94 -7.23 -11.12 3.72
CA THR A 94 -7.46 -11.75 5.02
C THR A 94 -8.65 -12.72 4.98
N ARG A 95 -9.68 -12.41 4.19
CA ARG A 95 -10.81 -13.30 3.86
C ARG A 95 -11.29 -13.04 2.44
N GLN A 96 -11.82 -14.09 1.79
CA GLN A 96 -12.43 -14.00 0.45
C GLN A 96 -13.89 -14.45 0.44
N GLU A 97 -14.42 -14.82 1.61
CA GLU A 97 -15.79 -15.30 1.83
C GLU A 97 -16.36 -14.64 3.08
N ASP A 98 -17.65 -14.84 3.35
CA ASP A 98 -18.28 -14.40 4.59
C ASP A 98 -17.98 -15.36 5.73
N VAL A 99 -16.76 -15.28 6.24
CA VAL A 99 -16.26 -16.12 7.34
C VAL A 99 -15.64 -15.27 8.43
N ALA A 100 -15.67 -15.76 9.65
CA ALA A 100 -14.82 -15.30 10.74
C ALA A 100 -13.46 -16.01 10.65
N LEU A 101 -12.36 -15.29 10.83
CA LEU A 101 -11.01 -15.86 10.77
C LEU A 101 -10.64 -16.66 12.02
N ASN A 102 -11.32 -16.40 13.13
CA ASN A 102 -11.18 -17.18 14.35
C ASN A 102 -12.58 -17.52 14.92
N PRO A 103 -13.18 -18.63 14.49
CA PRO A 103 -14.48 -19.07 14.96
C PRO A 103 -14.38 -19.72 16.36
N SER A 104 -13.84 -18.97 17.34
CA SER A 104 -13.72 -19.44 18.71
C SER A 104 -15.06 -19.37 19.45
N GLU A 105 -15.19 -20.22 20.48
CA GLU A 105 -16.32 -20.13 21.42
C GLU A 105 -16.09 -18.99 22.42
N GLY A 106 -17.17 -18.32 22.83
CA GLY A 106 -17.11 -17.26 23.82
C GLY A 106 -18.19 -16.20 23.67
N ASN A 107 -18.06 -15.12 24.41
CA ASN A 107 -18.93 -13.98 24.20
C ASN A 107 -18.48 -13.18 22.95
N ILE A 108 -19.43 -12.51 22.31
CA ILE A 108 -19.22 -11.79 21.04
C ILE A 108 -18.05 -10.82 21.10
N ARG A 109 -17.82 -10.12 22.21
CA ARG A 109 -16.70 -9.18 22.35
C ARG A 109 -15.36 -9.89 22.32
N SER A 110 -15.25 -11.03 23.00
CA SER A 110 -14.02 -11.86 22.97
C SER A 110 -13.77 -12.42 21.59
N MET A 111 -14.80 -12.93 20.93
CA MET A 111 -14.73 -13.49 19.56
C MET A 111 -14.28 -12.43 18.56
N LYS A 112 -14.84 -11.23 18.59
CA LYS A 112 -14.41 -10.10 17.74
C LYS A 112 -12.95 -9.73 17.97
N ARG A 113 -12.49 -9.68 19.23
CA ARG A 113 -11.09 -9.39 19.55
C ARG A 113 -10.14 -10.46 18.99
N GLN A 114 -10.51 -11.72 19.09
CA GLN A 114 -9.71 -12.82 18.58
C GLN A 114 -9.66 -12.83 17.04
N ASP A 115 -10.77 -12.49 16.38
CA ASP A 115 -10.82 -12.32 14.93
C ASP A 115 -9.89 -11.20 14.46
N LEU A 116 -9.91 -10.05 15.13
CA LEU A 116 -9.00 -8.94 14.85
C LEU A 116 -7.54 -9.32 15.11
N GLN A 117 -7.23 -10.10 16.15
CA GLN A 117 -5.87 -10.62 16.39
C GLN A 117 -5.43 -11.56 15.26
N GLN A 118 -6.34 -12.36 14.70
CA GLN A 118 -6.01 -13.23 13.58
C GLN A 118 -5.73 -12.44 12.30
N ARG A 119 -6.50 -11.37 12.02
CA ARG A 119 -6.21 -10.44 10.92
C ARG A 119 -4.81 -9.83 11.06
N ARG A 120 -4.48 -9.37 12.26
CA ARG A 120 -3.13 -8.85 12.58
C ARG A 120 -2.04 -9.88 12.32
N ARG A 121 -2.22 -11.13 12.74
CA ARG A 121 -1.24 -12.19 12.48
C ARG A 121 -1.00 -12.39 11.00
N ILE A 122 -2.05 -12.42 10.19
CA ILE A 122 -1.92 -12.54 8.73
C ILE A 122 -1.09 -11.39 8.17
N ILE A 123 -1.37 -10.15 8.59
CA ILE A 123 -0.64 -8.97 8.14
C ILE A 123 0.82 -9.02 8.62
N ASP A 124 1.04 -9.35 9.89
CA ASP A 124 2.37 -9.43 10.49
C ASP A 124 3.23 -10.57 9.90
N GLU A 125 2.62 -11.69 9.50
CA GLU A 125 3.33 -12.81 8.85
C GLU A 125 3.68 -12.49 7.39
N VAL A 126 2.83 -11.74 6.68
CA VAL A 126 3.04 -11.35 5.28
C VAL A 126 4.07 -10.23 5.17
N GLN A 127 4.16 -9.31 6.13
CA GLN A 127 4.99 -8.08 6.08
C GLN A 127 4.81 -7.33 4.76
N PRO A 128 3.58 -6.89 4.41
CA PRO A 128 3.30 -6.27 3.12
C PRO A 128 3.88 -4.85 3.03
N ASP A 129 4.01 -4.36 1.80
CA ASP A 129 4.32 -2.95 1.54
C ASP A 129 3.17 -2.02 1.96
N LEU A 130 1.94 -2.54 1.94
CA LEU A 130 0.75 -1.86 2.46
C LEU A 130 -0.32 -2.87 2.88
N ALA A 131 -0.95 -2.64 4.04
CA ALA A 131 -2.21 -3.28 4.42
C ALA A 131 -3.36 -2.27 4.31
N VAL A 132 -4.42 -2.64 3.58
CA VAL A 132 -5.62 -1.80 3.35
C VAL A 132 -6.82 -2.48 3.96
N SER A 133 -7.39 -1.90 5.03
CA SER A 133 -8.65 -2.38 5.61
C SER A 133 -9.83 -1.63 5.02
N ILE A 134 -10.85 -2.35 4.56
CA ILE A 134 -12.04 -1.81 3.88
C ILE A 134 -13.24 -1.90 4.81
N HIS A 135 -13.86 -0.77 5.07
CA HIS A 135 -14.97 -0.58 5.99
C HIS A 135 -16.05 0.35 5.45
N LEU A 136 -17.18 0.42 6.15
CA LEU A 136 -18.23 1.42 5.97
C LEU A 136 -18.58 2.07 7.31
N ASN A 137 -18.65 3.37 7.28
CA ASN A 137 -19.01 4.17 8.44
C ASN A 137 -20.53 4.08 8.74
N ASN A 138 -20.91 4.38 9.97
CA ASN A 138 -22.30 4.44 10.38
C ASN A 138 -22.49 5.49 11.48
N TYR A 139 -23.08 6.63 11.14
CA TYR A 139 -23.33 7.71 12.09
C TYR A 139 -24.83 7.93 12.30
N LYS A 140 -25.42 7.17 13.24
CA LYS A 140 -26.86 7.16 13.50
C LYS A 140 -27.40 8.49 14.05
N ALA A 141 -26.56 9.34 14.64
CA ALA A 141 -26.98 10.62 15.20
C ALA A 141 -27.38 11.63 14.12
N ASP A 142 -26.79 11.52 12.92
CA ASP A 142 -27.10 12.38 11.77
C ASP A 142 -26.96 11.59 10.46
N ALA A 143 -28.07 11.19 9.89
CA ALA A 143 -28.12 10.45 8.63
C ALA A 143 -27.77 11.32 7.39
N SER A 144 -27.56 12.63 7.55
CA SER A 144 -27.09 13.50 6.48
C SER A 144 -25.58 13.42 6.24
N VAL A 145 -24.82 12.83 7.16
CA VAL A 145 -23.36 12.65 7.04
C VAL A 145 -23.07 11.63 5.95
N TYR A 146 -22.13 11.97 5.05
CA TYR A 146 -21.74 11.15 3.91
C TYR A 146 -20.27 11.38 3.51
N GLY A 147 -19.77 10.58 2.56
CA GLY A 147 -18.45 10.71 1.94
C GLY A 147 -17.41 9.77 2.53
N ALA A 148 -16.50 9.29 1.69
CA ALA A 148 -15.44 8.38 2.10
C ALA A 148 -14.40 9.08 3.00
N GLN A 149 -13.82 8.33 3.94
CA GLN A 149 -12.83 8.82 4.89
C GLN A 149 -11.70 7.82 5.07
N VAL A 150 -10.45 8.27 4.94
CA VAL A 150 -9.28 7.41 5.16
C VAL A 150 -8.66 7.70 6.52
N PHE A 151 -8.33 6.63 7.23
CA PHE A 151 -7.63 6.67 8.51
C PHE A 151 -6.28 5.97 8.41
N TYR A 152 -5.32 6.43 9.24
CA TYR A 152 -4.02 5.81 9.41
C TYR A 152 -3.63 5.76 10.89
N PRO A 153 -2.73 4.83 11.31
CA PRO A 153 -2.34 4.69 12.72
C PRO A 153 -1.63 5.92 13.21
N LYS A 154 -1.89 6.28 14.47
CA LYS A 154 -1.16 7.30 15.20
C LYS A 154 0.09 6.70 15.84
N GLY A 155 1.22 7.39 15.71
CA GLY A 155 2.45 6.98 16.33
C GLY A 155 2.59 7.27 17.80
N GLU A 156 2.94 6.24 18.55
CA GLU A 156 3.68 6.42 19.79
C GLU A 156 5.18 6.27 19.48
N GLN A 157 5.94 7.34 19.66
CA GLN A 157 7.39 7.46 19.38
C GLN A 157 8.24 6.50 20.21
N LYS A 158 8.19 5.19 19.99
CA LYS A 158 8.99 4.25 20.76
C LYS A 158 9.94 3.35 19.97
N ARG A 159 9.82 3.33 18.61
CA ARG A 159 10.69 2.47 17.78
C ARG A 159 10.96 3.16 16.46
N THR A 160 12.22 3.15 16.02
CA THR A 160 12.63 3.76 14.73
C THR A 160 11.98 3.12 13.50
N ASP A 161 11.64 1.84 13.59
CA ASP A 161 10.91 1.08 12.59
C ASP A 161 9.41 1.46 12.55
N MET A 162 8.80 1.82 13.69
CA MET A 162 7.41 2.30 13.74
C MET A 162 7.24 3.69 13.13
N GLU A 163 8.14 4.64 13.44
CA GLU A 163 8.07 5.99 12.87
C GLU A 163 8.10 5.97 11.34
N ARG A 164 8.91 5.07 10.76
CA ARG A 164 8.96 4.88 9.31
C ARG A 164 7.64 4.32 8.76
N CYS A 165 7.05 3.32 9.42
CA CYS A 165 5.76 2.76 9.02
C CYS A 165 4.64 3.80 9.07
N GLU A 166 4.66 4.70 10.05
CA GLU A 166 3.67 5.75 10.19
C GLU A 166 3.72 6.80 9.10
N GLN A 167 4.90 7.33 8.84
CA GLN A 167 5.07 8.32 7.78
C GLN A 167 4.57 7.75 6.45
N THR A 168 4.86 6.48 6.17
CA THR A 168 4.39 5.82 4.96
C THR A 168 2.88 5.57 4.98
N SER A 169 2.30 5.17 6.12
CA SER A 169 0.84 5.02 6.28
C SER A 169 0.11 6.34 6.02
N LYS A 170 0.65 7.44 6.54
CA LYS A 170 0.12 8.77 6.31
C LYS A 170 0.14 9.15 4.82
N ASN A 171 1.26 8.92 4.15
CA ASN A 171 1.39 9.23 2.73
C ASN A 171 0.37 8.46 1.88
N PHE A 172 0.22 7.15 2.12
CA PHE A 172 -0.82 6.34 1.47
C PHE A 172 -2.23 6.86 1.78
N ALA A 173 -2.51 7.19 3.03
CA ALA A 173 -3.82 7.68 3.43
C ALA A 173 -4.17 9.02 2.77
N GLU A 174 -3.23 9.95 2.69
CA GLU A 174 -3.41 11.25 2.03
C GLU A 174 -3.61 11.09 0.51
N ALA A 175 -2.83 10.24 -0.15
CA ALA A 175 -2.97 9.97 -1.57
C ALA A 175 -4.31 9.29 -1.90
N VAL A 176 -4.71 8.27 -1.13
CA VAL A 176 -6.00 7.58 -1.30
C VAL A 176 -7.17 8.52 -1.01
N GLN A 177 -7.08 9.36 0.04
CA GLN A 177 -8.13 10.33 0.34
C GLN A 177 -8.32 11.33 -0.81
N LYS A 178 -7.22 11.88 -1.33
CA LYS A 178 -7.21 12.79 -2.47
C LYS A 178 -7.80 12.13 -3.72
N SER A 179 -7.41 10.90 -4.03
CA SER A 179 -7.95 10.17 -5.17
C SER A 179 -9.45 9.89 -5.03
N LEU A 180 -9.91 9.53 -3.82
CA LEU A 180 -11.34 9.38 -3.53
C LEU A 180 -12.12 10.69 -3.77
N GLU A 181 -11.59 11.84 -3.36
CA GLU A 181 -12.22 13.15 -3.59
C GLU A 181 -12.36 13.48 -5.07
N ILE A 182 -11.30 13.24 -5.84
CA ILE A 182 -11.28 13.50 -7.28
C ILE A 182 -12.26 12.59 -8.02
N ASN A 183 -12.23 11.29 -7.72
CA ASN A 183 -12.93 10.28 -8.51
C ASN A 183 -14.38 10.07 -8.06
N ILE A 184 -14.66 10.18 -6.76
CA ILE A 184 -16.01 9.93 -6.23
C ILE A 184 -16.85 11.22 -6.27
N SER A 185 -16.21 12.39 -6.09
CA SER A 185 -16.78 13.73 -6.27
C SER A 185 -18.18 13.88 -5.64
N ASP A 186 -18.25 13.76 -4.32
CA ASP A 186 -19.48 13.95 -3.55
C ASP A 186 -19.68 15.41 -3.07
N GLY A 187 -18.73 16.29 -3.39
CA GLY A 187 -18.74 17.71 -3.02
C GLY A 187 -18.24 18.00 -1.61
N ARG A 188 -17.64 17.03 -0.95
CA ARG A 188 -16.99 17.23 0.36
C ARG A 188 -15.48 17.07 0.25
N GLU A 189 -14.77 18.04 0.78
CA GLU A 189 -13.34 17.96 1.02
C GLU A 189 -13.11 17.32 2.39
N ARG A 190 -12.38 16.22 2.43
CA ARG A 190 -11.95 15.53 3.65
C ARG A 190 -10.44 15.35 3.63
N THR A 191 -9.83 15.36 4.79
CA THR A 191 -8.40 15.03 4.93
C THR A 191 -8.26 13.66 5.58
N ALA A 192 -7.23 12.93 5.22
CA ALA A 192 -6.88 11.69 5.94
C ALA A 192 -6.64 12.00 7.43
N MET A 193 -7.06 11.09 8.31
CA MET A 193 -7.06 11.33 9.75
C MET A 193 -6.25 10.27 10.50
N GLU A 194 -5.46 10.72 11.47
CA GLU A 194 -4.87 9.83 12.46
C GLU A 194 -5.92 9.20 13.34
N LYS A 195 -5.76 7.91 13.68
CA LYS A 195 -6.65 7.20 14.60
C LYS A 195 -5.87 6.17 15.43
N ASN A 196 -6.15 6.12 16.73
CA ASN A 196 -5.44 5.24 17.68
C ASN A 196 -6.35 4.29 18.45
N ASP A 197 -7.65 4.39 18.24
CA ASP A 197 -8.68 3.57 18.92
C ASP A 197 -9.16 2.38 18.07
N ILE A 198 -8.43 2.06 17.00
CA ILE A 198 -8.70 0.93 16.13
C ILE A 198 -7.72 -0.21 16.45
N LEU A 199 -8.23 -1.37 16.88
CA LEU A 199 -7.40 -2.52 17.26
C LEU A 199 -6.45 -2.98 16.17
N ILE A 200 -6.84 -2.89 14.89
CA ILE A 200 -5.96 -3.31 13.80
C ILE A 200 -4.74 -2.40 13.65
N PHE A 201 -4.79 -1.18 14.18
CA PHE A 201 -3.70 -0.20 14.19
C PHE A 201 -2.78 -0.28 15.41
N GLU A 202 -3.05 -1.16 16.38
CA GLU A 202 -2.18 -1.30 17.55
C GLU A 202 -0.82 -1.87 17.14
N ASN A 203 0.27 -1.14 17.39
CA ASN A 203 1.66 -1.52 17.09
C ASN A 203 1.83 -2.04 15.63
N PRO A 204 1.63 -1.22 14.60
CA PRO A 204 1.74 -1.65 13.21
C PRO A 204 3.19 -2.07 12.88
N THR A 205 3.35 -3.17 12.16
CA THR A 205 4.65 -3.69 11.70
C THR A 205 4.93 -3.36 10.24
N CYS A 206 3.92 -2.82 9.54
CA CYS A 206 3.97 -2.39 8.14
C CYS A 206 3.08 -1.16 7.95
N PRO A 207 3.19 -0.45 6.82
CA PRO A 207 2.24 0.61 6.45
C PRO A 207 0.82 0.09 6.43
N MET A 208 -0.12 0.84 7.04
CA MET A 208 -1.53 0.45 7.12
C MET A 208 -2.45 1.65 6.93
N ILE A 209 -3.55 1.45 6.22
CA ILE A 209 -4.66 2.39 6.12
C ILE A 209 -5.99 1.68 6.33
N LEU A 210 -7.00 2.42 6.78
CA LEU A 210 -8.39 1.98 6.83
C LEU A 210 -9.24 2.96 6.04
N VAL A 211 -10.00 2.44 5.10
CA VAL A 211 -10.86 3.22 4.21
C VAL A 211 -12.32 2.97 4.58
N GLU A 212 -12.96 3.97 5.15
CA GLU A 212 -14.41 4.04 5.30
C GLU A 212 -15.01 4.52 3.97
N CYS A 213 -15.54 3.60 3.18
CA CYS A 213 -15.93 3.87 1.79
C CYS A 213 -17.25 4.68 1.65
N GLY A 214 -17.90 5.00 2.75
CA GLY A 214 -19.15 5.76 2.81
C GLY A 214 -19.97 5.40 4.07
N PHE A 215 -21.14 5.99 4.21
CA PHE A 215 -21.97 5.86 5.42
C PHE A 215 -23.22 5.01 5.16
N LEU A 216 -23.34 3.87 5.87
CA LEU A 216 -24.55 3.02 5.88
C LEU A 216 -25.78 3.73 6.46
N SER A 217 -25.57 4.73 7.31
CA SER A 217 -26.64 5.56 7.89
C SER A 217 -27.25 6.55 6.89
N ASN A 218 -26.55 6.85 5.78
CA ASN A 218 -27.06 7.74 4.75
C ASN A 218 -27.72 6.93 3.63
N GLN A 219 -29.01 7.13 3.41
CA GLN A 219 -29.79 6.35 2.43
C GLN A 219 -29.28 6.50 0.98
N ASN A 220 -28.82 7.69 0.61
CA ASN A 220 -28.30 7.92 -0.74
C ASN A 220 -26.98 7.20 -0.96
N GLU A 221 -26.08 7.19 0.05
CA GLU A 221 -24.85 6.42 -0.02
C GLU A 221 -25.10 4.92 0.00
N LEU A 222 -25.99 4.45 0.89
CA LEU A 222 -26.37 3.04 0.95
C LEU A 222 -26.82 2.53 -0.42
N ASN A 223 -27.66 3.30 -1.12
CA ASN A 223 -28.13 2.92 -2.45
C ASN A 223 -26.96 2.80 -3.44
N LYS A 224 -26.00 3.74 -3.42
CA LYS A 224 -24.80 3.70 -4.28
C LYS A 224 -23.89 2.54 -3.88
N LEU A 225 -23.60 2.37 -2.57
CA LEU A 225 -22.70 1.34 -2.04
C LEU A 225 -23.15 -0.10 -2.40
N LYS A 226 -24.45 -0.31 -2.62
CA LYS A 226 -25.02 -1.58 -3.10
C LYS A 226 -24.84 -1.80 -4.60
N MET A 227 -24.44 -0.79 -5.37
CA MET A 227 -24.27 -0.90 -6.83
C MET A 227 -22.85 -1.36 -7.17
N ALA A 228 -22.73 -2.46 -7.91
CA ALA A 228 -21.43 -3.01 -8.32
C ALA A 228 -20.57 -2.00 -9.10
N GLU A 229 -21.20 -1.12 -9.89
CA GLU A 229 -20.50 -0.06 -10.62
C GLU A 229 -19.85 0.97 -9.68
N TYR A 230 -20.57 1.38 -8.62
CA TYR A 230 -20.05 2.30 -7.63
C TYR A 230 -18.93 1.67 -6.78
N GLN A 231 -19.10 0.39 -6.39
CA GLN A 231 -18.05 -0.38 -5.70
C GLN A 231 -16.77 -0.47 -6.55
N ARG A 232 -16.91 -0.69 -7.86
CA ARG A 232 -15.77 -0.69 -8.78
C ARG A 232 -15.12 0.69 -8.88
N LYS A 233 -15.92 1.77 -8.91
CA LYS A 233 -15.41 3.15 -8.94
C LYS A 233 -14.63 3.48 -7.67
N LEU A 234 -15.12 3.07 -6.49
CA LEU A 234 -14.40 3.16 -5.22
C LEU A 234 -13.07 2.39 -5.27
N ALA A 235 -13.10 1.15 -5.77
CA ALA A 235 -11.91 0.32 -5.90
C ALA A 235 -10.84 0.97 -6.79
N TYR A 236 -11.22 1.54 -7.92
CA TYR A 236 -10.30 2.28 -8.79
C TYR A 236 -9.72 3.50 -8.09
N ALA A 237 -10.54 4.29 -7.41
CA ALA A 237 -10.06 5.46 -6.68
C ALA A 237 -9.08 5.09 -5.55
N ILE A 238 -9.36 4.02 -4.81
CA ILE A 238 -8.43 3.51 -3.77
C ILE A 238 -7.11 3.08 -4.43
N TRP A 239 -7.19 2.32 -5.52
CA TRP A 239 -6.00 1.85 -6.23
C TRP A 239 -5.17 3.00 -6.78
N GLU A 240 -5.75 3.98 -7.45
CA GLU A 240 -5.03 5.15 -7.98
C GLU A 240 -4.24 5.89 -6.91
N GLY A 241 -4.82 6.07 -5.71
CA GLY A 241 -4.09 6.68 -4.60
C GLY A 241 -2.95 5.80 -4.07
N ILE A 242 -3.09 4.49 -4.08
CA ILE A 242 -2.02 3.56 -3.70
C ILE A 242 -0.92 3.58 -4.75
N ASP A 243 -1.28 3.51 -6.02
CA ASP A 243 -0.34 3.49 -7.15
C ASP A 243 0.47 4.79 -7.26
N GLU A 244 -0.10 5.95 -6.89
CA GLU A 244 0.62 7.23 -6.81
C GLU A 244 1.87 7.13 -5.89
N ILE A 245 1.80 6.32 -4.83
CA ILE A 245 2.92 6.12 -3.89
C ILE A 245 3.86 5.01 -4.34
N LEU A 246 3.32 3.92 -4.89
CA LEU A 246 4.11 2.76 -5.32
C LEU A 246 4.78 2.95 -6.69
N CYS A 247 4.26 3.88 -7.51
CA CYS A 247 4.76 4.19 -8.86
C CYS A 247 4.87 2.96 -9.77
N LEU A 248 3.86 2.07 -9.73
CA LEU A 248 3.86 0.83 -10.50
C LEU A 248 3.41 1.07 -11.94
N GLU A 249 4.17 0.59 -12.90
CA GLU A 249 3.73 0.59 -14.30
C GLU A 249 2.74 -0.56 -14.55
N LYS A 250 1.68 -0.29 -15.32
CA LYS A 250 0.76 -1.35 -15.78
C LYS A 250 1.54 -2.45 -16.50
N GLY A 251 1.28 -3.70 -16.13
CA GLY A 251 1.92 -4.86 -16.73
C GLY A 251 1.75 -4.92 -18.26
N GLU A 252 2.71 -5.53 -18.95
CA GLU A 252 2.76 -5.60 -20.42
C GLU A 252 1.50 -6.18 -21.09
N LYS A 253 0.67 -6.96 -20.37
CA LYS A 253 -0.58 -7.50 -20.91
C LYS A 253 -1.56 -6.42 -21.38
N MET A 254 -1.54 -5.23 -20.78
CA MET A 254 -2.43 -4.13 -21.17
C MET A 254 -1.87 -3.30 -22.32
N LYS A 255 -0.53 -3.25 -22.49
CA LYS A 255 0.09 -2.61 -23.67
C LYS A 255 -0.32 -3.29 -24.99
N ILE A 256 -0.59 -4.61 -24.95
CA ILE A 256 -1.03 -5.38 -26.13
C ILE A 256 -2.49 -5.09 -26.50
N ILE A 257 -3.37 -4.86 -25.54
CA ILE A 257 -4.79 -4.56 -25.78
C ILE A 257 -4.97 -3.13 -26.32
N ASP A 258 -4.23 -2.15 -25.78
CA ASP A 258 -4.26 -0.77 -26.28
C ASP A 258 -3.64 -0.63 -27.68
N SER A 259 -2.67 -1.46 -28.01
CA SER A 259 -2.07 -1.48 -29.37
C SER A 259 -2.96 -2.19 -30.40
N ALA A 260 -3.88 -3.06 -30.00
CA ALA A 260 -4.82 -3.75 -30.86
C ALA A 260 -6.10 -2.96 -31.14
N ASN A 261 -6.37 -1.90 -30.37
CA ASN A 261 -7.54 -1.03 -30.50
C ASN A 261 -7.22 0.34 -31.15
N ARG A 262 -6.02 0.52 -31.69
CA ARG A 262 -5.61 1.66 -32.53
C ARG A 262 -5.47 1.19 -33.99
#